data_b052df5d4f67c86ee9884e87c632ef75
#
_entry.id   b052df5d4f67c86ee9884e87c632ef75
#
_cell.length_a   1.000
_cell.length_b   1.000
_cell.length_c   1.000
_cell.angle_alpha   90.00
_cell.angle_beta   90.00
_cell.angle_gamma   90.00
#
_symmetry.space_group_name_H-M   'P 1'
#
loop_
_entity.id
_entity.type
_entity.pdbx_description
1 polymer ?
#
loop_
_entity_poly.entity_id
_entity_poly.type
_entity_poly.pdbx_seq_one_letter_code
_entity_poly.pdbx_strand_id
1 'polypeptide(L)'
;ALHMRQLLKTKLHDMDLSVRALNCLKAAEVDTLGDLVTYSKADLMKFRNFGKKSLTELEELVDSKNLSFGMDISKYKLDKE
;
A
#
# COMPACT_ATOMS: atom_id res chain seq x y z
N ALA A 1 -0.85 -15.26 -10.71
CA ALA A 1 0.34 -14.38 -10.65
C ALA A 1 0.12 -13.10 -11.44
N LEU A 2 -0.40 -13.18 -12.66
CA LEU A 2 -0.65 -11.98 -13.48
C LEU A 2 -1.65 -11.04 -12.79
N HIS A 3 -2.71 -11.60 -12.25
CA HIS A 3 -3.72 -10.81 -11.55
C HIS A 3 -3.10 -10.06 -10.36
N MET A 4 -2.25 -10.74 -9.62
CA MET A 4 -1.61 -10.12 -8.47
C MET A 4 -0.65 -9.01 -8.90
N ARG A 5 0.07 -9.21 -9.99
CA ARG A 5 0.96 -8.17 -10.52
C ARG A 5 0.17 -6.92 -10.90
N GLN A 6 -0.95 -7.10 -11.58
CA GLN A 6 -1.80 -5.98 -11.96
C GLN A 6 -2.34 -5.27 -10.74
N LEU A 7 -2.75 -6.04 -9.73
CA LEU A 7 -3.26 -5.46 -8.48
C LEU A 7 -2.20 -4.62 -7.79
N LEU A 8 -0.97 -5.15 -7.69
CA LEU A 8 0.12 -4.44 -7.03
C LEU A 8 0.57 -3.20 -7.77
N LYS A 9 0.34 -3.12 -9.07
CA LYS A 9 0.66 -1.94 -9.87
C LYS A 9 -0.42 -0.87 -9.80
N THR A 10 -1.58 -1.18 -9.25
CA THR A 10 -2.68 -0.22 -9.17
C THR A 10 -2.27 0.97 -8.33
N LYS A 11 -2.53 2.16 -8.85
CA LYS A 11 -2.24 3.39 -8.12
C LYS A 11 -3.16 3.53 -6.93
N LEU A 12 -2.61 3.93 -5.80
CA LEU A 12 -3.41 4.07 -4.58
C LEU A 12 -4.47 5.15 -4.72
N HIS A 13 -4.20 6.21 -5.50
CA HIS A 13 -5.20 7.25 -5.69
C HIS A 13 -6.38 6.82 -6.55
N ASP A 14 -6.26 5.67 -7.23
CA ASP A 14 -7.38 5.09 -7.97
C ASP A 14 -8.22 4.18 -7.08
N MET A 15 -7.80 3.99 -5.84
CA MET A 15 -8.51 3.16 -4.90
C MET A 15 -9.45 4.00 -4.04
N ASP A 16 -10.39 3.33 -3.39
CA ASP A 16 -11.43 3.98 -2.61
C ASP A 16 -10.91 4.35 -1.21
N LEU A 17 -9.98 5.31 -1.19
CA LEU A 17 -9.37 5.78 0.05
C LEU A 17 -9.78 7.22 0.34
N SER A 18 -9.77 7.59 1.61
CA SER A 18 -10.07 8.95 2.00
C SER A 18 -8.95 9.89 1.51
N VAL A 19 -9.29 11.16 1.36
CA VAL A 19 -8.31 12.17 0.96
C VAL A 19 -7.15 12.21 1.97
N ARG A 20 -7.49 12.06 3.26
CA ARG A 20 -6.47 12.05 4.32
C ARG A 20 -5.47 10.91 4.12
N ALA A 21 -5.97 9.71 3.86
CA ALA A 21 -5.10 8.56 3.63
C ALA A 21 -4.24 8.75 2.39
N LEU A 22 -4.82 9.28 1.31
CA LEU A 22 -4.08 9.54 0.08
C LEU A 22 -2.99 10.58 0.31
N ASN A 23 -3.28 11.63 1.08
CA ASN A 23 -2.28 12.65 1.38
C ASN A 23 -1.12 12.07 2.19
N CYS A 24 -1.42 11.18 3.13
CA CYS A 24 -0.39 10.52 3.92
C CYS A 24 0.52 9.66 3.04
N LEU A 25 -0.08 8.91 2.12
CA LEU A 25 0.67 8.07 1.20
C LEU A 25 1.54 8.91 0.28
N LYS A 26 1.01 10.01 -0.20
CA LYS A 26 1.75 10.92 -1.07
C LYS A 26 2.96 11.51 -0.34
N ALA A 27 2.77 11.88 0.91
CA ALA A 27 3.86 12.44 1.73
C ALA A 27 4.95 11.38 2.00
N ALA A 28 4.57 10.11 2.06
CA ALA A 28 5.50 9.01 2.25
C ALA A 28 6.09 8.50 0.94
N GLU A 29 5.70 9.11 -0.19
CA GLU A 29 6.13 8.71 -1.53
C GLU A 29 5.69 7.29 -1.89
N VAL A 30 4.55 6.88 -1.38
CA VAL A 30 3.94 5.59 -1.70
C VAL A 30 2.89 5.81 -2.77
N ASP A 31 3.09 5.24 -3.92
CA ASP A 31 2.26 5.52 -5.11
C ASP A 31 1.32 4.35 -5.45
N THR A 32 1.84 3.12 -5.40
CA THR A 32 1.07 1.95 -5.78
C THR A 32 0.82 1.05 -4.60
N LEU A 33 -0.12 0.11 -4.78
CA LEU A 33 -0.41 -0.88 -3.74
C LEU A 33 0.83 -1.74 -3.45
N GLY A 34 1.60 -2.06 -4.50
CA GLY A 34 2.85 -2.80 -4.32
C GLY A 34 3.84 -2.06 -3.44
N ASP A 35 3.97 -0.75 -3.64
CA ASP A 35 4.82 0.07 -2.80
C ASP A 35 4.36 0.02 -1.34
N LEU A 36 3.04 0.08 -1.14
CA LEU A 36 2.49 0.09 0.22
C LEU A 36 2.79 -1.21 0.96
N VAL A 37 2.61 -2.35 0.30
CA VAL A 37 2.77 -3.64 0.98
C VAL A 37 4.22 -4.03 1.20
N THR A 38 5.18 -3.32 0.59
CA THR A 38 6.60 -3.56 0.88
C THR A 38 6.97 -3.04 2.26
N TYR A 39 6.21 -2.09 2.78
CA TYR A 39 6.41 -1.59 4.13
C TYR A 39 5.74 -2.51 5.13
N SER A 40 6.39 -2.73 6.28
CA SER A 40 5.73 -3.42 7.37
C SER A 40 4.84 -2.43 8.11
N LYS A 41 3.93 -2.94 8.93
CA LYS A 41 3.09 -2.08 9.75
C LYS A 41 3.93 -1.19 10.64
N ALA A 42 5.02 -1.74 11.21
CA ALA A 42 5.92 -0.98 12.05
C ALA A 42 6.58 0.16 11.28
N ASP A 43 6.95 -0.09 10.02
CA ASP A 43 7.53 0.96 9.18
C ASP A 43 6.55 2.10 8.95
N LEU A 44 5.29 1.76 8.70
CA LEU A 44 4.26 2.78 8.48
C LEU A 44 3.99 3.59 9.73
N MET A 45 4.07 2.97 10.88
CA MET A 45 3.87 3.67 12.15
C MET A 45 4.96 4.70 12.44
N LYS A 46 6.11 4.58 11.81
CA LYS A 46 7.21 5.53 11.96
C LYS A 46 6.96 6.84 11.22
N PHE A 47 6.10 6.82 10.24
CA PHE A 47 5.75 8.02 9.50
C PHE A 47 4.78 8.87 10.33
N ARG A 48 5.13 10.12 10.57
CA ARG A 48 4.28 11.01 11.35
C ARG A 48 2.95 11.32 10.67
N ASN A 49 2.91 11.15 9.35
CA ASN A 49 1.73 11.45 8.57
C ASN A 49 0.63 10.40 8.74
N PHE A 50 0.97 9.22 9.24
CA PHE A 50 0.00 8.14 9.43
C PHE A 50 -0.51 8.12 10.86
N GLY A 51 -1.77 8.57 11.04
CA GLY A 51 -2.45 8.37 12.31
C GLY A 51 -3.06 6.98 12.35
N LYS A 52 -3.57 6.60 13.52
CA LYS A 52 -4.19 5.28 13.68
C LYS A 52 -5.32 5.05 12.69
N LYS A 53 -6.13 6.07 12.43
CA LYS A 53 -7.25 5.93 11.51
C LYS A 53 -6.81 5.68 10.09
N SER A 54 -5.78 6.40 9.63
CA SER A 54 -5.25 6.18 8.30
C SER A 54 -4.64 4.80 8.16
N LEU A 55 -3.89 4.39 9.18
CA LEU A 55 -3.27 3.06 9.16
C LEU A 55 -4.33 1.96 9.14
N THR A 56 -5.39 2.10 9.94
CA THR A 56 -6.49 1.14 9.96
C THR A 56 -7.16 1.06 8.59
N GLU A 57 -7.37 2.21 7.96
CA GLU A 57 -7.97 2.26 6.63
C GLU A 57 -7.11 1.49 5.62
N LEU A 58 -5.80 1.67 5.68
CA LEU A 58 -4.88 0.98 4.78
C LEU A 58 -4.84 -0.52 5.07
N GLU A 59 -4.89 -0.90 6.35
CA GLU A 59 -4.94 -2.31 6.73
C GLU A 59 -6.19 -2.98 6.16
N GLU A 60 -7.32 -2.31 6.25
CA GLU A 60 -8.57 -2.84 5.72
C GLU A 60 -8.51 -2.99 4.20
N LEU A 61 -7.92 -2.00 3.53
CA LEU A 61 -7.75 -2.05 2.09
C LEU A 61 -6.89 -3.25 1.67
N VAL A 62 -5.75 -3.39 2.31
CA VAL A 62 -4.80 -4.47 2.01
C VAL A 62 -5.44 -5.82 2.28
N ASP A 63 -6.14 -5.94 3.40
CA ASP A 63 -6.82 -7.18 3.78
C ASP A 63 -7.90 -7.54 2.76
N SER A 64 -8.66 -6.55 2.30
CA SER A 64 -9.72 -6.79 1.32
C SER A 64 -9.18 -7.26 -0.03
N LYS A 65 -7.90 -6.99 -0.29
CA LYS A 65 -7.23 -7.44 -1.52
C LYS A 65 -6.43 -8.74 -1.31
N ASN A 66 -6.58 -9.37 -0.16
CA ASN A 66 -5.86 -10.59 0.22
C ASN A 66 -4.35 -10.37 0.25
N LEU A 67 -3.94 -9.18 0.67
CA LEU A 67 -2.53 -8.83 0.81
C LEU A 67 -2.21 -8.61 2.28
N SER A 68 -0.94 -8.39 2.58
CA SER A 68 -0.52 -8.07 3.93
C SER A 68 0.72 -7.18 3.88
N PHE A 69 0.88 -6.35 4.89
CA PHE A 69 2.06 -5.49 4.98
C PHE A 69 3.31 -6.35 5.16
N GLY A 70 4.39 -5.86 4.57
CA GLY A 70 5.67 -6.55 4.66
C GLY A 70 5.80 -7.78 3.78
N MET A 71 4.86 -7.97 2.85
CA MET A 71 4.93 -9.11 1.95
C MET A 71 6.02 -8.90 0.91
N ASP A 72 6.59 -10.01 0.43
CA ASP A 72 7.62 -9.98 -0.60
C ASP A 72 6.96 -9.92 -1.97
N ILE A 73 7.13 -8.80 -2.67
CA ILE A 73 6.58 -8.62 -4.01
C ILE A 73 7.58 -8.93 -5.11
N SER A 74 8.82 -9.23 -4.76
CA SER A 74 9.85 -9.50 -5.78
C SER A 74 9.51 -10.71 -6.62
N LYS A 75 8.79 -11.68 -6.06
CA LYS A 75 8.36 -12.87 -6.80
C LYS A 75 7.37 -12.54 -7.91
N TYR A 76 6.79 -11.33 -7.89
CA TYR A 76 5.86 -10.90 -8.94
C TYR A 76 6.55 -10.08 -10.03
N LYS A 77 7.86 -9.84 -9.89
CA LYS A 77 8.71 -9.19 -10.89
C LYS A 77 8.21 -7.80 -11.31
N LEU A 78 7.71 -7.05 -10.36
CA LEU A 78 7.19 -5.71 -10.67
C LEU A 78 8.25 -4.76 -11.18
N ASP A 79 9.48 -4.91 -10.71
CA ASP A 79 10.57 -4.02 -11.08
C ASP A 79 11.01 -4.15 -12.54
N LYS A 80 10.58 -5.19 -13.20
CA LYS A 80 10.99 -5.46 -14.59
C LYS A 80 9.97 -5.02 -15.62
N GLU A 81 8.95 -4.36 -15.18
CA GLU A 81 7.91 -3.87 -16.06
C GLU A 81 8.24 -2.55 -16.71
#